data_9cc843518d8505a6684c39fc5bddb797
#
_entry.id   9cc843518d8505a6684c39fc5bddb797
#
_cell.length_a   1.000
_cell.length_b   1.000
_cell.length_c   1.000
_cell.angle_alpha   90.00
_cell.angle_beta   90.00
_cell.angle_gamma   90.00
#
_symmetry.space_group_name_H-M   'P 1'
#
loop_
_entity.id
_entity.type
_entity.pdbx_description
1 polymer ?
#
loop_
_entity_poly.entity_id
_entity_poly.type
_entity_poly.pdbx_seq_one_letter_code
_entity_poly.pdbx_strand_id
1 'polypeptide(L)'
;MNISEIENFIIEKLKPNFSNLLVQGFPEKPQEFTLLHPVGAILVHYRGGNYSTTDALGFISQDKKMDFALTIVTRNLRSNNGAYEVLDKIKQVLCGFKIVGCSKLTPVKEGFLSEISGIWQYEITFTLTAPSVEDLEEGGINAG
;
A
#
# COMPACT_ATOMS: atom_id res chain seq x y z
N MET A 1 -11.07 -1.29 -10.96
CA MET A 1 -10.84 -0.76 -9.59
C MET A 1 -9.70 0.23 -9.64
N ASN A 2 -9.88 1.39 -9.04
CA ASN A 2 -8.87 2.44 -9.12
C ASN A 2 -7.88 2.37 -7.95
N ILE A 3 -6.85 3.21 -8.03
CA ILE A 3 -5.77 3.22 -7.03
C ILE A 3 -6.30 3.47 -5.62
N SER A 4 -7.20 4.46 -5.46
CA SER A 4 -7.75 4.79 -4.15
C SER A 4 -8.55 3.64 -3.55
N GLU A 5 -9.26 2.90 -4.37
CA GLU A 5 -10.03 1.75 -3.89
C GLU A 5 -9.11 0.65 -3.37
N ILE A 6 -8.04 0.37 -4.10
CA ILE A 6 -7.07 -0.65 -3.67
C ILE A 6 -6.40 -0.22 -2.37
N GLU A 7 -5.98 1.04 -2.30
CA GLU A 7 -5.39 1.59 -1.08
C GLU A 7 -6.33 1.42 0.10
N ASN A 8 -7.60 1.71 -0.11
CA ASN A 8 -8.60 1.61 0.96
C ASN A 8 -8.80 0.16 1.40
N PHE A 9 -8.78 -0.80 0.48
CA PHE A 9 -8.87 -2.21 0.85
C PHE A 9 -7.71 -2.62 1.76
N ILE A 10 -6.51 -2.13 1.46
CA ILE A 10 -5.35 -2.42 2.29
C ILE A 10 -5.53 -1.82 3.69
N ILE A 11 -5.96 -0.56 3.76
CA ILE A 11 -6.20 0.12 5.05
C ILE A 11 -7.24 -0.63 5.87
N GLU A 12 -8.36 -1.00 5.25
CA GLU A 12 -9.43 -1.68 5.98
C GLU A 12 -9.03 -3.08 6.43
N LYS A 13 -8.13 -3.74 5.70
CA LYS A 13 -7.61 -5.04 6.11
C LYS A 13 -6.69 -4.89 7.34
N LEU A 14 -5.95 -3.81 7.41
CA LEU A 14 -5.01 -3.58 8.50
C LEU A 14 -5.71 -3.16 9.80
N LYS A 15 -6.71 -2.30 9.71
CA LYS A 15 -7.33 -1.69 10.90
C LYS A 15 -7.71 -2.66 12.01
N PRO A 16 -8.45 -3.74 11.76
CA PRO A 16 -8.84 -4.63 12.86
C PRO A 16 -7.68 -5.38 13.49
N ASN A 17 -6.56 -5.47 12.79
CA ASN A 17 -5.37 -6.16 13.29
C ASN A 17 -4.42 -5.23 14.04
N PHE A 18 -4.66 -3.92 13.98
CA PHE A 18 -3.80 -2.91 14.61
C PHE A 18 -4.66 -1.88 15.34
N SER A 19 -5.57 -2.37 16.19
CA SER A 19 -6.52 -1.49 16.87
C SER A 19 -5.86 -0.47 17.78
N ASN A 20 -4.61 -0.69 18.17
CA ASN A 20 -3.87 0.22 19.03
C ASN A 20 -2.94 1.18 18.26
N LEU A 21 -3.05 1.21 16.93
CA LEU A 21 -2.26 2.12 16.09
C LEU A 21 -3.20 2.95 15.22
N LEU A 22 -2.70 4.10 14.77
CA LEU A 22 -3.39 4.87 13.75
C LEU A 22 -3.10 4.22 12.39
N VAL A 23 -4.14 3.85 11.64
CA VAL A 23 -3.97 3.27 10.31
C VAL A 23 -4.76 4.13 9.33
N GLN A 24 -4.07 4.73 8.36
CA GLN A 24 -4.71 5.63 7.40
C GLN A 24 -3.84 5.78 6.15
N GLY A 25 -4.37 6.49 5.15
CA GLY A 25 -3.57 6.86 3.98
C GLY A 25 -2.49 7.85 4.37
N PHE A 26 -1.39 7.86 3.63
CA PHE A 26 -0.31 8.80 3.85
C PHE A 26 -0.89 10.22 3.64
N PRO A 27 -0.57 11.19 4.51
CA PRO A 27 -1.15 12.53 4.40
C PRO A 27 -0.71 13.23 3.12
N GLU A 28 -1.62 14.02 2.55
CA GLU A 28 -1.34 14.70 1.28
C GLU A 28 -0.25 15.75 1.41
N LYS A 29 -0.03 16.23 2.63
CA LYS A 29 1.07 17.15 2.91
C LYS A 29 1.99 16.51 3.94
N PRO A 30 2.88 15.61 3.49
CA PRO A 30 3.70 14.82 4.42
C PRO A 30 4.54 15.67 5.36
N GLN A 31 4.99 16.85 4.92
CA GLN A 31 5.84 17.72 5.73
C GLN A 31 5.07 18.32 6.92
N GLU A 32 3.74 18.25 6.89
CA GLU A 32 2.91 18.75 7.98
C GLU A 32 2.48 17.64 8.93
N PHE A 33 2.86 16.41 8.63
CA PHE A 33 2.46 15.27 9.46
C PHE A 33 3.20 15.31 10.80
N THR A 34 2.46 15.15 11.87
CA THR A 34 3.03 15.00 13.21
C THR A 34 2.38 13.79 13.86
N LEU A 35 3.21 12.92 14.44
CA LEU A 35 2.68 11.75 15.12
C LEU A 35 2.07 12.18 16.46
N LEU A 36 0.75 12.29 16.48
CA LEU A 36 0.02 12.62 17.69
C LEU A 36 -0.48 11.37 18.42
N HIS A 37 -0.55 10.25 17.74
CA HIS A 37 -1.00 9.00 18.34
C HIS A 37 0.03 8.53 19.38
N PRO A 38 -0.42 8.10 20.56
CA PRO A 38 0.51 7.72 21.65
C PRO A 38 1.35 6.50 21.35
N VAL A 39 0.92 5.60 20.46
CA VAL A 39 1.65 4.36 20.17
C VAL A 39 2.37 4.44 18.85
N GLY A 40 1.68 4.78 17.78
CA GLY A 40 2.29 4.83 16.46
C GLY A 40 1.26 4.86 15.34
N ALA A 41 1.77 4.79 14.10
CA ALA A 41 0.93 4.87 12.92
C ALA A 41 1.43 3.99 11.80
N ILE A 42 0.50 3.54 10.94
CA ILE A 42 0.81 2.89 9.67
C ILE A 42 0.15 3.75 8.60
N LEU A 43 0.96 4.26 7.68
CA LEU A 43 0.51 5.20 6.65
C LEU A 43 0.71 4.56 5.28
N VAL A 44 -0.36 4.44 4.51
CA VAL A 44 -0.36 3.69 3.25
C VAL A 44 -0.44 4.63 2.06
N HIS A 45 0.38 4.40 1.04
CA HIS A 45 0.26 5.14 -0.20
C HIS A 45 0.71 4.31 -1.41
N TYR A 46 0.26 4.72 -2.58
CA TYR A 46 0.65 4.11 -3.85
C TYR A 46 2.01 4.66 -4.28
N ARG A 47 2.97 3.76 -4.51
CA ARG A 47 4.31 4.20 -4.89
C ARG A 47 4.50 4.32 -6.39
N GLY A 48 3.76 3.56 -7.16
CA GLY A 48 3.90 3.56 -8.61
C GLY A 48 3.62 2.19 -9.16
N GLY A 49 3.73 2.06 -10.47
CA GLY A 49 3.44 0.80 -11.12
C GLY A 49 4.15 0.65 -12.43
N ASN A 50 4.09 -0.57 -12.96
CA ASN A 50 4.66 -0.91 -14.25
C ASN A 50 3.62 -1.69 -15.05
N TYR A 51 3.55 -1.40 -16.34
CA TYR A 51 2.65 -2.09 -17.24
C TYR A 51 3.42 -3.15 -18.01
N SER A 52 2.80 -4.31 -18.20
CA SER A 52 3.42 -5.34 -19.03
C SER A 52 3.36 -4.91 -20.49
N THR A 53 4.21 -5.53 -21.32
CA THR A 53 4.16 -5.27 -22.75
C THR A 53 2.87 -5.86 -23.30
N THR A 54 2.17 -5.09 -24.13
CA THR A 54 0.95 -5.57 -24.76
C THR A 54 1.29 -6.20 -26.11
N ASP A 55 0.60 -7.31 -26.43
CA ASP A 55 0.71 -7.92 -27.76
C ASP A 55 -0.67 -8.10 -28.36
N ALA A 56 -1.67 -7.44 -27.80
CA ALA A 56 -3.03 -7.54 -28.26
C ALA A 56 -3.20 -6.86 -29.61
N LEU A 57 -4.03 -7.46 -30.47
CA LEU A 57 -4.39 -6.88 -31.74
C LEU A 57 -5.81 -6.35 -31.60
N GLY A 58 -6.02 -5.10 -31.95
CA GLY A 58 -7.35 -4.51 -31.95
C GLY A 58 -7.67 -3.71 -30.69
N PHE A 59 -7.17 -4.09 -29.54
CA PHE A 59 -7.33 -3.29 -28.34
C PHE A 59 -6.19 -3.62 -27.38
N ILE A 60 -6.00 -2.72 -26.42
CA ILE A 60 -4.89 -2.85 -25.48
C ILE A 60 -5.36 -3.58 -24.22
N SER A 61 -4.63 -4.62 -23.86
CA SER A 61 -4.85 -5.38 -22.64
C SER A 61 -3.48 -5.70 -22.03
N GLN A 62 -3.26 -5.22 -20.83
CA GLN A 62 -1.98 -5.37 -20.14
C GLN A 62 -2.21 -5.70 -18.68
N ASP A 63 -1.19 -6.26 -18.04
CA ASP A 63 -1.18 -6.36 -16.59
C ASP A 63 -0.46 -5.14 -16.05
N LYS A 64 -0.97 -4.60 -14.96
CA LYS A 64 -0.34 -3.50 -14.26
C LYS A 64 0.14 -4.00 -12.91
N LYS A 65 1.44 -3.94 -12.70
CA LYS A 65 2.03 -4.28 -11.42
C LYS A 65 2.05 -3.01 -10.58
N MET A 66 1.41 -3.05 -9.43
CA MET A 66 1.24 -1.87 -8.58
C MET A 66 1.92 -2.07 -7.24
N ASP A 67 2.71 -1.07 -6.83
CA ASP A 67 3.41 -1.11 -5.57
C ASP A 67 2.78 -0.14 -4.58
N PHE A 68 2.48 -0.66 -3.39
CA PHE A 68 1.94 0.14 -2.29
C PHE A 68 2.94 0.09 -1.14
N ALA A 69 3.26 1.27 -0.61
CA ALA A 69 4.20 1.38 0.50
C ALA A 69 3.47 1.71 1.79
N LEU A 70 3.91 1.06 2.86
CA LEU A 70 3.41 1.33 4.18
C LEU A 70 4.54 1.93 4.98
N THR A 71 4.36 3.16 5.47
CA THR A 71 5.31 3.81 6.34
C THR A 71 4.88 3.58 7.77
N ILE A 72 5.79 3.01 8.56
CA ILE A 72 5.53 2.69 9.95
C ILE A 72 6.24 3.73 10.80
N VAL A 73 5.47 4.38 11.68
CA VAL A 73 6.00 5.44 12.55
C VAL A 73 5.74 5.00 13.98
N THR A 74 6.78 4.69 14.74
CA THR A 74 6.63 4.16 16.09
C THR A 74 7.56 4.88 17.06
N ARG A 75 7.23 4.78 18.36
CA ARG A 75 8.04 5.38 19.42
C ARG A 75 9.06 4.40 20.00
N ASN A 76 8.97 3.13 19.59
CA ASN A 76 9.87 2.08 20.05
C ASN A 76 10.39 1.30 18.85
N LEU A 77 11.52 0.63 19.03
CA LEU A 77 12.10 -0.20 17.99
C LEU A 77 11.83 -1.68 18.24
N ARG A 78 12.24 -2.18 19.41
CA ARG A 78 12.18 -3.61 19.71
C ARG A 78 11.09 -4.01 20.68
N SER A 79 10.62 -3.07 21.49
CA SER A 79 9.63 -3.39 22.51
C SER A 79 8.23 -3.51 21.89
N ASN A 80 7.26 -3.77 22.75
CA ASN A 80 5.88 -4.00 22.31
C ASN A 80 5.36 -2.80 21.50
N ASN A 81 4.75 -3.10 20.36
CA ASN A 81 4.31 -2.10 19.38
C ASN A 81 5.46 -1.28 18.79
N GLY A 82 6.68 -1.79 18.87
CA GLY A 82 7.82 -1.19 18.21
C GLY A 82 7.87 -1.54 16.73
N ALA A 83 8.80 -0.92 16.01
CA ALA A 83 8.88 -1.07 14.56
C ALA A 83 9.05 -2.52 14.11
N TYR A 84 9.89 -3.29 14.79
CA TYR A 84 10.13 -4.67 14.39
C TYR A 84 8.87 -5.52 14.49
N GLU A 85 8.16 -5.40 15.61
CA GLU A 85 6.93 -6.17 15.80
C GLU A 85 5.85 -5.78 14.79
N VAL A 86 5.72 -4.49 14.53
CA VAL A 86 4.73 -4.00 13.58
C VAL A 86 5.05 -4.48 12.17
N LEU A 87 6.32 -4.43 11.76
CA LEU A 87 6.73 -4.93 10.45
C LEU A 87 6.39 -6.40 10.27
N ASP A 88 6.71 -7.22 11.27
CA ASP A 88 6.44 -8.65 11.20
C ASP A 88 4.94 -8.92 11.11
N LYS A 89 4.16 -8.19 11.87
CA LYS A 89 2.71 -8.40 11.89
C LYS A 89 2.07 -7.93 10.58
N ILE A 90 2.55 -6.85 9.98
CA ILE A 90 2.05 -6.41 8.68
C ILE A 90 2.26 -7.50 7.64
N LYS A 91 3.42 -8.15 7.63
CA LYS A 91 3.67 -9.25 6.70
C LYS A 91 2.68 -10.39 6.91
N GLN A 92 2.38 -10.73 8.14
CA GLN A 92 1.41 -11.78 8.44
C GLN A 92 0.01 -11.43 7.94
N VAL A 93 -0.38 -10.17 8.10
CA VAL A 93 -1.73 -9.73 7.73
C VAL A 93 -1.91 -9.56 6.23
N LEU A 94 -0.93 -8.98 5.56
CA LEU A 94 -1.06 -8.62 4.15
C LEU A 94 -0.52 -9.63 3.16
N CYS A 95 0.49 -10.43 3.53
CA CYS A 95 1.04 -11.40 2.59
C CYS A 95 -0.03 -12.41 2.21
N GLY A 96 -0.36 -12.49 0.92
CA GLY A 96 -1.39 -13.40 0.44
C GLY A 96 -2.80 -12.83 0.47
N PHE A 97 -2.99 -11.60 0.96
CA PHE A 97 -4.32 -10.98 0.95
C PHE A 97 -4.76 -10.73 -0.49
N LYS A 98 -5.96 -11.20 -0.82
CA LYS A 98 -6.50 -11.12 -2.17
C LYS A 98 -7.54 -10.03 -2.28
N ILE A 99 -7.28 -9.05 -3.14
CA ILE A 99 -8.26 -8.03 -3.48
C ILE A 99 -8.94 -8.47 -4.77
N VAL A 100 -10.28 -8.39 -4.80
CA VAL A 100 -11.06 -8.84 -5.95
C VAL A 100 -10.55 -8.19 -7.22
N GLY A 101 -10.32 -9.01 -8.25
CA GLY A 101 -9.82 -8.52 -9.53
C GLY A 101 -8.31 -8.35 -9.58
N CYS A 102 -7.60 -8.58 -8.50
CA CYS A 102 -6.15 -8.44 -8.45
C CYS A 102 -5.49 -9.75 -8.04
N SER A 103 -4.18 -9.83 -8.21
CA SER A 103 -3.42 -10.93 -7.62
C SER A 103 -3.29 -10.71 -6.11
N LYS A 104 -2.80 -11.73 -5.41
CA LYS A 104 -2.54 -11.61 -3.98
C LYS A 104 -1.39 -10.63 -3.73
N LEU A 105 -1.46 -9.90 -2.62
CA LEU A 105 -0.37 -9.04 -2.20
C LEU A 105 0.84 -9.85 -1.78
N THR A 106 2.03 -9.43 -2.20
CA THR A 106 3.28 -10.03 -1.76
C THR A 106 4.26 -8.93 -1.37
N PRO A 107 5.09 -9.15 -0.34
CA PRO A 107 6.08 -8.15 0.05
C PRO A 107 7.23 -8.12 -0.94
N VAL A 108 7.78 -6.94 -1.17
CA VAL A 108 8.88 -6.73 -2.12
C VAL A 108 10.15 -6.35 -1.39
N LYS A 109 10.06 -5.40 -0.47
CA LYS A 109 11.23 -4.92 0.27
C LYS A 109 10.78 -4.17 1.51
N GLU A 110 11.71 -4.01 2.45
CA GLU A 110 11.48 -3.19 3.62
C GLU A 110 12.80 -2.54 4.02
N GLY A 111 12.74 -1.45 4.77
CA GLY A 111 13.95 -0.78 5.21
C GLY A 111 13.72 0.36 6.17
N PHE A 112 14.80 0.76 6.80
CA PHE A 112 14.83 1.88 7.73
C PHE A 112 14.77 3.20 6.96
N LEU A 113 13.99 4.14 7.44
CA LEU A 113 13.92 5.48 6.85
C LEU A 113 14.57 6.54 7.73
N SER A 114 14.23 6.60 9.00
CA SER A 114 14.77 7.62 9.88
C SER A 114 14.49 7.32 11.34
N GLU A 115 15.25 7.99 12.22
CA GLU A 115 14.93 8.06 13.64
C GLU A 115 15.21 9.50 14.07
N ILE A 116 14.19 10.16 14.61
CA ILE A 116 14.32 11.54 15.06
C ILE A 116 13.59 11.66 16.39
N SER A 117 14.34 12.05 17.40
CA SER A 117 13.76 12.29 18.76
C SER A 117 12.98 11.08 19.27
N GLY A 118 13.49 9.88 19.04
CA GLY A 118 12.85 8.66 19.51
C GLY A 118 11.71 8.16 18.64
N ILE A 119 11.46 8.81 17.51
CA ILE A 119 10.44 8.36 16.56
C ILE A 119 11.14 7.60 15.44
N TRP A 120 10.81 6.32 15.31
CA TRP A 120 11.41 5.41 14.31
C TRP A 120 10.49 5.30 13.11
N GLN A 121 11.06 5.40 11.91
CA GLN A 121 10.31 5.21 10.68
C GLN A 121 10.94 4.12 9.84
N TYR A 122 10.11 3.17 9.44
CA TYR A 122 10.46 2.09 8.51
C TYR A 122 9.44 2.09 7.38
N GLU A 123 9.80 1.46 6.28
CA GLU A 123 8.88 1.31 5.16
C GLU A 123 8.86 -0.14 4.73
N ILE A 124 7.69 -0.66 4.37
CA ILE A 124 7.57 -1.96 3.72
C ILE A 124 6.69 -1.78 2.49
N THR A 125 7.13 -2.35 1.36
CA THR A 125 6.42 -2.24 0.09
C THR A 125 5.84 -3.59 -0.29
N PHE A 126 4.57 -3.59 -0.68
CA PHE A 126 3.88 -4.76 -1.21
C PHE A 126 3.52 -4.50 -2.66
N THR A 127 3.43 -5.58 -3.45
CA THR A 127 3.03 -5.48 -4.83
C THR A 127 1.83 -6.37 -5.10
N LEU A 128 1.01 -5.98 -6.09
CA LEU A 128 -0.02 -6.80 -6.65
C LEU A 128 -0.11 -6.51 -8.14
N THR A 129 -0.79 -7.37 -8.87
CA THR A 129 -1.02 -7.20 -10.31
C THR A 129 -2.50 -7.11 -10.56
N ALA A 130 -2.89 -6.15 -11.37
CA ALA A 130 -4.28 -5.94 -11.78
C ALA A 130 -4.33 -5.80 -13.30
N PRO A 131 -5.43 -6.24 -13.94
CA PRO A 131 -5.56 -6.03 -15.37
C PRO A 131 -5.79 -4.56 -15.68
N SER A 132 -5.24 -4.11 -16.81
CA SER A 132 -5.43 -2.77 -17.32
C SER A 132 -5.81 -2.92 -18.79
N VAL A 133 -7.06 -2.59 -19.12
CA VAL A 133 -7.62 -2.82 -20.45
C VAL A 133 -8.14 -1.50 -20.98
N GLU A 134 -7.87 -1.23 -22.28
CA GLU A 134 -8.37 0.00 -22.89
C GLU A 134 -9.90 0.01 -22.83
N ASP A 135 -10.46 1.21 -22.67
CA ASP A 135 -11.90 1.37 -22.56
C ASP A 135 -12.49 1.45 -23.96
N LEU A 136 -12.94 0.31 -24.47
CA LEU A 136 -13.52 0.26 -25.79
C LEU A 136 -14.87 0.96 -25.88
N GLU A 137 -15.53 1.07 -24.74
CA GLU A 137 -16.82 1.69 -24.72
C GLU A 137 -16.70 3.18 -24.94
N GLU A 138 -15.76 3.79 -24.27
CA GLU A 138 -15.50 5.19 -24.46
C GLU A 138 -14.88 5.43 -25.80
N GLY A 139 -13.90 4.64 -26.13
CA GLY A 139 -13.12 4.88 -27.29
C GLY A 139 -13.74 4.42 -28.56
N GLY A 140 -14.53 3.41 -28.49
CA GLY A 140 -15.00 2.81 -29.73
C GLY A 140 -16.44 3.00 -29.95
N ILE A 141 -17.18 3.28 -28.94
CA ILE A 141 -18.58 3.24 -29.10
C ILE A 141 -19.21 4.49 -28.71
N ASN A 142 -19.14 4.73 -27.52
CA ASN A 142 -19.82 5.86 -27.14
C ASN A 142 -18.85 6.85 -27.00
N ALA A 143 -17.81 6.46 -27.24
CA ALA A 143 -16.92 7.36 -27.15
C ALA A 143 -17.42 8.18 -27.73
N GLY A 144 -17.98 7.60 -27.79
CA GLY A 144 -18.41 8.58 -28.14
C GLY A 144 -18.31 8.83 -27.95
#